data_b9816dcd68b50da83579541e209dfd7e
#
_entry.id   b9816dcd68b50da83579541e209dfd7e
#
_cell.length_a   1.000
_cell.length_b   1.000
_cell.length_c   1.000
_cell.angle_alpha   90.00
_cell.angle_beta   90.00
_cell.angle_gamma   90.00
#
_symmetry.space_group_name_H-M   'P 1'
#
loop_
_entity.id
_entity.type
_entity.pdbx_description
1 polymer ?
#
loop_
_entity_poly.entity_id
_entity_poly.type
_entity_poly.pdbx_seq_one_letter_code
_entity_poly.pdbx_strand_id
1 'polypeptide(L)'
;MSGGQAECAGRDDSKKIELAEGEQEQNMSNTIVTLKKGEGRTIKSGGLWIYDNEIATITGTFKNGDIVLVHDFDGYPMGRGFINQNSKIRIRMMTRKADQEVNEAFLRMRVKNAWEYRKNTVDTSSCRVIFGEADFLPGLVADKYENVLVVQCLALGMERMKETIVGLLKEVLAEDGIEIIGVYERSDAKERKKEGMPIVKDFIGPEFDTNVEIVENGVKYLVDVKDGQKTGFFLDQKYNRLAIQRICKDKRVLDCFTHMGTFALNAGIAGAKEVTGLDISEYAVQQATENAIRNGLQDVVKFWAADVFDELPKLEAAGEKYDVVILDPPAFTKAKNTIKNAMKGYREINIRGMKLVKDGGFLATCSCSHYMDYENFTKVIHQAAVSAHKRLRQVEFRTQAADHPILWSAEESYYLKFYIFQVVDEK
;
A
#
# COMPACT_ATOMS: atom_id res chain seq x y z
N MET A 1 -85.96 15.71 21.63
CA MET A 1 -85.87 14.35 22.14
C MET A 1 -84.52 13.80 21.74
N SER A 2 -83.69 13.60 22.81
CA SER A 2 -82.57 12.69 23.05
C SER A 2 -81.61 12.49 21.87
N GLY A 3 -80.39 12.88 21.87
CA GLY A 3 -79.39 12.81 22.99
C GLY A 3 -78.53 11.56 22.79
N GLY A 4 -77.30 11.68 22.36
CA GLY A 4 -76.40 10.59 22.23
C GLY A 4 -74.99 11.13 21.96
N GLN A 5 -74.31 11.48 23.04
CA GLN A 5 -72.86 11.76 23.00
C GLN A 5 -72.10 10.41 22.84
N ALA A 6 -71.14 10.37 21.96
CA ALA A 6 -70.16 9.29 21.87
C ALA A 6 -68.77 9.90 22.20
N GLU A 7 -68.23 9.48 23.34
CA GLU A 7 -66.86 9.77 23.77
C GLU A 7 -65.85 9.13 22.83
N CYS A 8 -64.95 9.94 22.31
CA CYS A 8 -63.73 9.47 21.66
C CYS A 8 -62.63 9.31 22.74
N ALA A 9 -62.29 8.09 23.07
CA ALA A 9 -61.13 7.75 23.86
C ALA A 9 -59.85 7.95 23.01
N GLY A 10 -59.08 8.98 23.32
CA GLY A 10 -57.75 9.17 22.79
C GLY A 10 -56.81 8.09 23.36
N ARG A 11 -56.22 7.29 22.48
CA ARG A 11 -55.09 6.41 22.81
C ARG A 11 -53.84 7.24 22.76
N ASP A 12 -53.16 7.24 23.89
CA ASP A 12 -51.85 7.82 24.11
C ASP A 12 -50.78 7.01 23.33
N ASP A 13 -50.35 7.54 22.17
CA ASP A 13 -49.30 6.99 21.33
C ASP A 13 -47.88 7.46 21.76
N SER A 14 -47.74 8.18 22.88
CA SER A 14 -46.47 8.72 23.38
C SER A 14 -45.56 7.71 24.08
N LYS A 15 -45.96 6.45 24.27
CA LYS A 15 -45.17 5.41 24.92
C LYS A 15 -44.48 4.40 23.98
N LYS A 16 -44.49 4.60 22.69
CA LYS A 16 -43.85 3.68 21.73
C LYS A 16 -42.58 4.23 21.06
N ILE A 17 -42.18 5.46 21.36
CA ILE A 17 -40.97 6.08 20.76
C ILE A 17 -39.77 6.03 21.71
N GLU A 18 -39.94 5.71 22.99
CA GLU A 18 -38.86 5.68 23.99
C GLU A 18 -38.13 4.30 24.13
N LEU A 19 -38.42 3.30 23.28
CA LEU A 19 -37.80 1.96 23.36
C LEU A 19 -36.89 1.61 22.17
N ALA A 20 -36.50 2.58 21.35
CA ALA A 20 -35.61 2.36 20.20
C ALA A 20 -34.25 3.07 20.28
N GLU A 21 -33.95 3.82 21.32
CA GLU A 21 -32.68 4.55 21.50
C GLU A 21 -31.74 3.94 22.55
N GLY A 22 -31.97 2.72 23.00
CA GLY A 22 -31.28 2.13 24.14
C GLY A 22 -30.58 0.80 23.93
N GLU A 23 -30.10 0.42 22.74
CA GLU A 23 -29.29 -0.81 22.56
C GLU A 23 -28.20 -0.69 21.49
N GLN A 24 -27.32 0.29 21.63
CA GLN A 24 -25.96 0.23 21.12
C GLN A 24 -24.94 0.34 22.26
N GLU A 25 -25.18 -0.32 23.38
CA GLU A 25 -24.10 -0.74 24.25
C GLU A 25 -23.32 -1.80 23.48
N GLN A 26 -22.17 -1.40 22.90
CA GLN A 26 -21.15 -2.32 22.43
C GLN A 26 -20.76 -3.19 23.64
N ASN A 27 -21.36 -4.38 23.72
CA ASN A 27 -20.97 -5.41 24.69
C ASN A 27 -19.47 -5.67 24.51
N MET A 28 -18.65 -5.09 25.41
CA MET A 28 -17.26 -5.48 25.52
C MET A 28 -17.25 -6.99 25.76
N SER A 29 -16.84 -7.76 24.77
CA SER A 29 -16.77 -9.19 24.92
C SER A 29 -15.80 -9.48 26.07
N ASN A 30 -16.30 -10.09 27.14
CA ASN A 30 -15.48 -10.55 28.27
C ASN A 30 -14.61 -11.76 27.86
N THR A 31 -14.37 -11.90 26.56
CA THR A 31 -13.60 -13.02 26.02
C THR A 31 -12.12 -12.79 26.27
N ILE A 32 -11.51 -13.74 26.93
CA ILE A 32 -10.09 -13.80 27.23
C ILE A 32 -9.46 -14.91 26.38
N VAL A 33 -8.42 -14.55 25.66
CA VAL A 33 -7.57 -15.49 24.91
C VAL A 33 -6.25 -15.63 25.64
N THR A 34 -5.92 -16.84 26.09
CA THR A 34 -4.66 -17.15 26.78
C THR A 34 -3.70 -17.83 25.82
N LEU A 35 -2.47 -17.34 25.74
CA LEU A 35 -1.42 -17.91 24.90
C LEU A 35 -0.77 -19.14 25.56
N LYS A 36 -0.15 -19.98 24.74
CA LYS A 36 0.65 -21.12 25.21
C LYS A 36 1.92 -20.64 25.92
N LYS A 37 2.45 -21.48 26.77
CA LYS A 37 3.73 -21.23 27.46
C LYS A 37 4.86 -21.04 26.43
N GLY A 38 5.56 -19.93 26.56
CA GLY A 38 6.66 -19.56 25.67
C GLY A 38 6.25 -18.76 24.43
N GLU A 39 4.95 -18.65 24.16
CA GLU A 39 4.41 -17.83 23.07
C GLU A 39 4.18 -16.35 23.49
N GLY A 40 3.84 -15.49 22.52
CA GLY A 40 3.62 -14.05 22.77
C GLY A 40 4.91 -13.24 22.85
N ARG A 41 6.07 -13.79 22.57
CA ARG A 41 7.35 -13.03 22.51
C ARG A 41 7.30 -11.95 21.45
N THR A 42 6.74 -12.27 20.29
CA THR A 42 6.56 -11.32 19.19
C THR A 42 5.71 -10.11 19.63
N ILE A 43 4.62 -10.37 20.38
CA ILE A 43 3.76 -9.29 20.91
C ILE A 43 4.53 -8.44 21.93
N LYS A 44 5.30 -9.08 22.83
CA LYS A 44 6.15 -8.38 23.82
C LYS A 44 7.21 -7.48 23.14
N SER A 45 7.73 -7.88 21.98
CA SER A 45 8.67 -7.09 21.18
C SER A 45 8.00 -6.06 20.23
N GLY A 46 6.68 -5.93 20.27
CA GLY A 46 5.94 -4.93 19.48
C GLY A 46 5.22 -5.45 18.24
N GLY A 47 5.29 -6.77 17.97
CA GLY A 47 4.51 -7.40 16.90
C GLY A 47 3.00 -7.30 17.16
N LEU A 48 2.22 -7.46 16.09
CA LEU A 48 0.77 -7.25 16.14
C LEU A 48 -0.05 -8.50 15.83
N TRP A 49 0.59 -9.63 15.47
CA TRP A 49 -0.09 -10.83 15.03
C TRP A 49 0.08 -11.99 16.02
N ILE A 50 -1.03 -12.66 16.32
CA ILE A 50 -1.06 -13.91 17.07
C ILE A 50 -1.66 -14.98 16.17
N TYR A 51 -0.91 -16.05 15.96
CA TYR A 51 -1.34 -17.15 15.11
C TYR A 51 -2.19 -18.17 15.87
N ASP A 52 -2.96 -18.97 15.16
CA ASP A 52 -3.84 -19.99 15.70
C ASP A 52 -3.12 -21.03 16.58
N ASN A 53 -1.91 -21.38 16.20
CA ASN A 53 -1.06 -22.33 16.93
C ASN A 53 -0.46 -21.79 18.23
N GLU A 54 -0.49 -20.48 18.47
CA GLU A 54 0.03 -19.82 19.69
C GLU A 54 -1.00 -19.82 20.85
N ILE A 55 -2.29 -20.09 20.55
CA ILE A 55 -3.39 -20.00 21.52
C ILE A 55 -3.52 -21.30 22.30
N ALA A 56 -3.60 -21.19 23.65
CA ALA A 56 -3.88 -22.29 24.54
C ALA A 56 -5.38 -22.44 24.79
N THR A 57 -6.06 -21.37 25.22
CA THR A 57 -7.50 -21.40 25.56
C THR A 57 -8.18 -20.12 25.17
N ILE A 58 -9.49 -20.21 24.93
CA ILE A 58 -10.38 -19.06 24.75
C ILE A 58 -11.53 -19.24 25.75
N THR A 59 -11.72 -18.26 26.64
CA THR A 59 -12.77 -18.26 27.66
C THR A 59 -13.74 -17.12 27.37
N GLY A 60 -15.04 -17.40 27.36
CA GLY A 60 -16.10 -16.46 27.00
C GLY A 60 -16.68 -16.75 25.61
N THR A 61 -17.59 -15.91 25.16
CA THR A 61 -18.27 -16.02 23.85
C THR A 61 -17.91 -14.83 22.97
N PHE A 62 -17.74 -15.07 21.69
CA PHE A 62 -17.39 -14.02 20.72
C PHE A 62 -17.93 -14.36 19.33
N LYS A 63 -18.02 -13.34 18.51
CA LYS A 63 -18.20 -13.44 17.06
C LYS A 63 -16.88 -13.06 16.37
N ASN A 64 -16.61 -13.58 15.19
CA ASN A 64 -15.45 -13.18 14.40
C ASN A 64 -15.48 -11.66 14.16
N GLY A 65 -14.36 -11.00 14.42
CA GLY A 65 -14.21 -9.55 14.37
C GLY A 65 -14.40 -8.83 15.71
N ASP A 66 -14.85 -9.51 16.77
CA ASP A 66 -14.97 -8.91 18.10
C ASP A 66 -13.60 -8.61 18.71
N ILE A 67 -13.56 -7.56 19.55
CA ILE A 67 -12.38 -7.22 20.34
C ILE A 67 -12.30 -8.16 21.55
N VAL A 68 -11.16 -8.81 21.71
CA VAL A 68 -10.88 -9.73 22.83
C VAL A 68 -9.68 -9.24 23.64
N LEU A 69 -9.63 -9.64 24.90
CA LEU A 69 -8.48 -9.44 25.77
C LEU A 69 -7.50 -10.59 25.60
N VAL A 70 -6.22 -10.29 25.47
CA VAL A 70 -5.16 -11.29 25.32
C VAL A 70 -4.33 -11.37 26.60
N HIS A 71 -4.14 -12.58 27.11
CA HIS A 71 -3.27 -12.89 28.23
C HIS A 71 -2.11 -13.78 27.78
N ASP A 72 -0.95 -13.63 28.40
CA ASP A 72 0.09 -14.64 28.28
C ASP A 72 -0.24 -15.89 29.11
N PHE A 73 0.64 -16.89 29.08
CA PHE A 73 0.45 -18.16 29.79
C PHE A 73 0.23 -18.01 31.30
N ASP A 74 0.87 -17.02 31.92
CA ASP A 74 0.81 -16.78 33.36
C ASP A 74 -0.36 -15.85 33.75
N GLY A 75 -1.21 -15.48 32.78
CA GLY A 75 -2.38 -14.62 32.99
C GLY A 75 -2.07 -13.12 32.94
N TYR A 76 -0.86 -12.73 32.54
CA TYR A 76 -0.53 -11.31 32.38
C TYR A 76 -1.26 -10.72 31.15
N PRO A 77 -2.00 -9.61 31.32
CA PRO A 77 -2.75 -9.00 30.24
C PRO A 77 -1.81 -8.29 29.25
N MET A 78 -1.83 -8.74 28.00
CA MET A 78 -0.94 -8.26 26.93
C MET A 78 -1.56 -7.15 26.06
N GLY A 79 -2.88 -6.95 26.15
CA GLY A 79 -3.60 -5.95 25.35
C GLY A 79 -4.87 -6.48 24.72
N ARG A 80 -5.42 -5.75 23.75
CA ARG A 80 -6.66 -6.07 23.05
C ARG A 80 -6.46 -6.10 21.55
N GLY A 81 -7.21 -6.98 20.88
CA GLY A 81 -7.22 -7.11 19.42
C GLY A 81 -8.50 -7.76 18.94
N PHE A 82 -8.75 -7.71 17.63
CA PHE A 82 -9.89 -8.44 17.08
C PHE A 82 -9.52 -9.87 16.69
N ILE A 83 -10.45 -10.78 16.95
CA ILE A 83 -10.30 -12.20 16.70
C ILE A 83 -11.03 -12.63 15.42
N ASN A 84 -10.42 -13.55 14.63
CA ASN A 84 -11.07 -14.20 13.50
C ASN A 84 -10.68 -15.67 13.40
N GLN A 85 -11.66 -16.56 13.57
CA GLN A 85 -11.44 -18.02 13.49
C GLN A 85 -11.17 -18.55 12.09
N ASN A 86 -11.49 -17.79 11.03
CA ASN A 86 -11.22 -18.17 9.65
C ASN A 86 -9.75 -17.94 9.27
N SER A 87 -9.08 -17.02 9.97
CA SER A 87 -7.70 -16.61 9.68
C SER A 87 -6.67 -17.42 10.45
N LYS A 88 -5.51 -17.70 9.84
CA LYS A 88 -4.33 -18.21 10.55
C LYS A 88 -3.75 -17.17 11.51
N ILE A 89 -3.81 -15.88 11.12
CA ILE A 89 -3.56 -14.76 12.04
C ILE A 89 -4.82 -14.60 12.87
N ARG A 90 -4.89 -15.38 13.96
CA ARG A 90 -6.08 -15.52 14.79
C ARG A 90 -6.50 -14.22 15.45
N ILE A 91 -5.52 -13.43 15.93
CA ILE A 91 -5.77 -12.14 16.54
C ILE A 91 -4.81 -11.11 15.93
N ARG A 92 -5.35 -9.94 15.60
CA ARG A 92 -4.58 -8.75 15.27
C ARG A 92 -4.73 -7.74 16.40
N MET A 93 -3.62 -7.40 17.03
CA MET A 93 -3.58 -6.51 18.20
C MET A 93 -3.87 -5.08 17.78
N MET A 94 -4.80 -4.42 18.47
CA MET A 94 -5.15 -3.00 18.29
C MET A 94 -4.42 -2.12 19.30
N THR A 95 -4.24 -2.61 20.52
CA THR A 95 -3.53 -1.94 21.60
C THR A 95 -2.83 -2.93 22.51
N ARG A 96 -1.70 -2.54 23.08
CA ARG A 96 -0.99 -3.29 24.12
C ARG A 96 -1.43 -2.92 25.54
N LYS A 97 -2.36 -1.97 25.67
CA LYS A 97 -2.95 -1.57 26.95
C LYS A 97 -4.25 -2.34 27.14
N ALA A 98 -4.29 -3.19 28.14
CA ALA A 98 -5.42 -4.09 28.39
C ALA A 98 -6.68 -3.33 28.88
N ASP A 99 -6.49 -2.19 29.52
CA ASP A 99 -7.53 -1.27 30.02
C ASP A 99 -8.05 -0.28 28.96
N GLN A 100 -7.39 -0.21 27.80
CA GLN A 100 -7.79 0.70 26.73
C GLN A 100 -8.92 0.10 25.90
N GLU A 101 -10.04 0.76 25.85
CA GLU A 101 -11.15 0.41 24.96
C GLU A 101 -10.81 0.71 23.50
N VAL A 102 -11.24 -0.17 22.61
CA VAL A 102 -11.20 0.03 21.16
C VAL A 102 -12.58 0.53 20.72
N ASN A 103 -12.83 1.79 20.96
CA ASN A 103 -14.05 2.51 20.63
C ASN A 103 -13.80 3.59 19.56
N GLU A 104 -14.79 4.36 19.21
CA GLU A 104 -14.68 5.42 18.20
C GLU A 104 -13.62 6.48 18.53
N ALA A 105 -13.52 6.90 19.80
CA ALA A 105 -12.49 7.85 20.24
C ALA A 105 -11.07 7.28 20.04
N PHE A 106 -10.88 5.97 20.29
CA PHE A 106 -9.63 5.27 20.00
C PHE A 106 -9.34 5.26 18.51
N LEU A 107 -10.32 4.92 17.66
CA LEU A 107 -10.16 4.91 16.20
C LEU A 107 -9.84 6.31 15.67
N ARG A 108 -10.53 7.34 16.16
CA ARG A 108 -10.25 8.75 15.82
C ARG A 108 -8.82 9.14 16.14
N MET A 109 -8.34 8.78 17.32
CA MET A 109 -6.95 9.01 17.72
C MET A 109 -5.97 8.33 16.75
N ARG A 110 -6.22 7.07 16.33
CA ARG A 110 -5.37 6.34 15.38
C ARG A 110 -5.34 7.02 14.01
N VAL A 111 -6.51 7.38 13.48
CA VAL A 111 -6.66 8.09 12.20
C VAL A 111 -5.93 9.44 12.26
N LYS A 112 -6.13 10.22 13.32
CA LYS A 112 -5.49 11.52 13.51
C LYS A 112 -3.97 11.38 13.57
N ASN A 113 -3.44 10.41 14.33
CA ASN A 113 -2.00 10.18 14.43
C ASN A 113 -1.39 9.76 13.08
N ALA A 114 -2.09 8.93 12.31
CA ALA A 114 -1.66 8.53 10.98
C ALA A 114 -1.60 9.74 10.02
N TRP A 115 -2.62 10.61 10.05
CA TRP A 115 -2.64 11.83 9.25
C TRP A 115 -1.56 12.83 9.67
N GLU A 116 -1.40 13.10 10.96
CA GLU A 116 -0.34 13.97 11.48
C GLU A 116 1.06 13.48 11.06
N TYR A 117 1.29 12.17 11.08
CA TYR A 117 2.54 11.60 10.59
C TYR A 117 2.78 11.95 9.11
N ARG A 118 1.75 11.82 8.25
CA ARG A 118 1.87 12.16 6.80
C ARG A 118 2.15 13.64 6.59
N LYS A 119 1.47 14.53 7.29
CA LYS A 119 1.73 15.98 7.21
C LYS A 119 3.17 16.36 7.50
N ASN A 120 3.84 15.60 8.38
CA ASN A 120 5.22 15.88 8.78
C ASN A 120 6.28 15.17 7.92
N THR A 121 5.89 14.21 7.06
CA THR A 121 6.87 13.33 6.40
C THR A 121 6.78 13.31 4.88
N VAL A 122 5.63 13.64 4.30
CA VAL A 122 5.40 13.57 2.85
C VAL A 122 4.57 14.75 2.35
N ASP A 123 4.61 14.96 1.03
CA ASP A 123 3.58 15.75 0.35
C ASP A 123 2.24 14.99 0.38
N THR A 124 1.22 15.62 0.93
CA THR A 124 -0.08 15.03 1.23
C THR A 124 -1.14 15.26 0.16
N SER A 125 -0.82 15.87 -0.98
CA SER A 125 -1.76 16.02 -2.10
C SER A 125 -2.32 14.67 -2.53
N SER A 126 -1.44 13.68 -2.72
CA SER A 126 -1.78 12.28 -2.93
C SER A 126 -0.81 11.40 -2.14
N CYS A 127 -1.32 10.65 -1.16
CA CYS A 127 -0.49 9.85 -0.26
C CYS A 127 -1.30 8.69 0.36
N ARG A 128 -0.60 7.69 0.86
CA ARG A 128 -1.19 6.67 1.73
C ARG A 128 -1.42 7.25 3.13
N VAL A 129 -2.66 7.42 3.54
CA VAL A 129 -3.03 7.96 4.86
C VAL A 129 -2.93 6.89 5.94
N ILE A 130 -3.32 5.63 5.63
CA ILE A 130 -3.24 4.50 6.56
C ILE A 130 -2.53 3.33 5.88
N PHE A 131 -1.50 2.80 6.54
CA PHE A 131 -0.72 1.65 6.10
C PHE A 131 -0.76 0.52 7.15
N GLY A 132 -1.93 -0.04 7.36
CA GLY A 132 -2.16 -1.25 8.14
C GLY A 132 -1.49 -1.27 9.51
N GLU A 133 -0.67 -2.26 9.71
CA GLU A 133 0.07 -2.54 10.95
C GLU A 133 0.98 -1.37 11.35
N ALA A 134 1.56 -0.67 10.38
CA ALA A 134 2.47 0.43 10.66
C ALA A 134 1.77 1.68 11.22
N ASP A 135 0.45 1.80 11.03
CA ASP A 135 -0.39 2.83 11.64
C ASP A 135 -1.27 2.27 12.77
N PHE A 136 -0.99 1.03 13.20
CA PHE A 136 -1.72 0.34 14.27
C PHE A 136 -3.23 0.19 13.99
N LEU A 137 -3.58 0.07 12.71
CA LEU A 137 -4.89 -0.29 12.18
C LEU A 137 -4.74 -1.52 11.27
N PRO A 138 -4.42 -2.70 11.84
CA PRO A 138 -3.91 -3.85 11.11
C PRO A 138 -4.88 -4.37 10.06
N GLY A 139 -4.39 -4.45 8.82
CA GLY A 139 -5.17 -4.91 7.67
C GLY A 139 -6.05 -3.84 7.04
N LEU A 140 -5.89 -2.55 7.39
CA LEU A 140 -6.55 -1.42 6.74
C LEU A 140 -5.55 -0.63 5.91
N VAL A 141 -5.91 -0.32 4.66
CA VAL A 141 -5.21 0.64 3.80
C VAL A 141 -6.18 1.75 3.42
N ALA A 142 -5.72 2.99 3.48
CA ALA A 142 -6.44 4.13 2.95
C ALA A 142 -5.48 5.04 2.18
N ASP A 143 -5.73 5.19 0.88
CA ASP A 143 -5.00 6.07 -0.02
C ASP A 143 -5.83 7.29 -0.35
N LYS A 144 -5.22 8.45 -0.33
CA LYS A 144 -5.81 9.71 -0.73
C LYS A 144 -5.22 10.13 -2.07
N TYR A 145 -6.09 10.40 -3.03
CA TYR A 145 -5.79 10.99 -4.33
C TYR A 145 -6.52 12.31 -4.43
N GLU A 146 -5.81 13.43 -4.22
CA GLU A 146 -6.40 14.77 -4.10
C GLU A 146 -7.54 14.78 -3.05
N ASN A 147 -8.78 14.86 -3.47
CA ASN A 147 -9.97 14.86 -2.63
C ASN A 147 -10.81 13.56 -2.70
N VAL A 148 -10.20 12.47 -3.16
CA VAL A 148 -10.80 11.13 -3.21
C VAL A 148 -10.05 10.19 -2.28
N LEU A 149 -10.78 9.35 -1.54
CA LEU A 149 -10.21 8.25 -0.75
C LEU A 149 -10.43 6.91 -1.43
N VAL A 150 -9.42 6.06 -1.38
CA VAL A 150 -9.53 4.64 -1.75
C VAL A 150 -9.20 3.80 -0.53
N VAL A 151 -10.14 2.96 -0.11
CA VAL A 151 -10.03 2.16 1.11
C VAL A 151 -9.95 0.68 0.76
N GLN A 152 -9.09 -0.05 1.45
CA GLN A 152 -8.96 -1.49 1.32
C GLN A 152 -8.94 -2.14 2.71
N CYS A 153 -9.93 -3.02 2.99
CA CYS A 153 -9.99 -3.79 4.22
C CYS A 153 -9.55 -5.24 3.97
N LEU A 154 -8.45 -5.65 4.57
CA LEU A 154 -7.86 -6.98 4.42
C LEU A 154 -8.11 -7.90 5.63
N ALA A 155 -8.69 -7.37 6.72
CA ALA A 155 -8.96 -8.08 7.96
C ALA A 155 -10.39 -7.84 8.44
N LEU A 156 -11.03 -8.89 8.98
CA LEU A 156 -12.45 -8.86 9.31
C LEU A 156 -12.81 -7.81 10.39
N GLY A 157 -11.93 -7.59 11.37
CA GLY A 157 -12.17 -6.55 12.37
C GLY A 157 -12.22 -5.15 11.76
N MET A 158 -11.33 -4.85 10.79
CA MET A 158 -11.36 -3.57 10.06
C MET A 158 -12.60 -3.45 9.15
N GLU A 159 -13.01 -4.56 8.51
CA GLU A 159 -14.25 -4.59 7.72
C GLU A 159 -15.46 -4.16 8.55
N ARG A 160 -15.58 -4.65 9.80
CA ARG A 160 -16.69 -4.29 10.70
C ARG A 160 -16.65 -2.84 11.17
N MET A 161 -15.47 -2.24 11.23
CA MET A 161 -15.26 -0.85 11.65
C MET A 161 -15.12 0.12 10.46
N LYS A 162 -15.21 -0.37 9.23
CA LYS A 162 -14.91 0.37 8.01
C LYS A 162 -15.68 1.67 7.89
N GLU A 163 -17.00 1.64 8.05
CA GLU A 163 -17.84 2.83 7.89
C GLU A 163 -17.51 3.91 8.93
N THR A 164 -17.31 3.52 10.19
CA THR A 164 -16.85 4.43 11.25
C THR A 164 -15.50 5.04 10.89
N ILE A 165 -14.53 4.22 10.44
CA ILE A 165 -13.19 4.72 10.11
C ILE A 165 -13.24 5.65 8.89
N VAL A 166 -14.05 5.35 7.88
CA VAL A 166 -14.24 6.24 6.72
C VAL A 166 -14.86 7.59 7.14
N GLY A 167 -15.84 7.57 8.03
CA GLY A 167 -16.39 8.80 8.63
C GLY A 167 -15.31 9.61 9.34
N LEU A 168 -14.53 8.96 10.20
CA LEU A 168 -13.43 9.59 10.94
C LEU A 168 -12.31 10.12 10.03
N LEU A 169 -12.00 9.43 8.93
CA LEU A 169 -11.05 9.93 7.93
C LEU A 169 -11.54 11.23 7.31
N LYS A 170 -12.82 11.30 6.89
CA LYS A 170 -13.42 12.52 6.33
C LYS A 170 -13.38 13.67 7.34
N GLU A 171 -13.75 13.42 8.59
CA GLU A 171 -13.73 14.44 9.65
C GLU A 171 -12.32 14.96 9.94
N VAL A 172 -11.33 14.05 10.12
CA VAL A 172 -9.95 14.43 10.41
C VAL A 172 -9.32 15.22 9.27
N LEU A 173 -9.59 14.85 8.01
CA LEU A 173 -9.11 15.58 6.84
C LEU A 173 -9.80 16.94 6.71
N ALA A 174 -11.07 17.04 7.06
CA ALA A 174 -11.81 18.30 7.06
C ALA A 174 -11.28 19.30 8.12
N GLU A 175 -10.69 18.83 9.23
CA GLU A 175 -10.00 19.70 10.20
C GLU A 175 -8.87 20.52 9.55
N ASP A 176 -8.24 20.00 8.49
CA ASP A 176 -7.21 20.67 7.70
C ASP A 176 -7.75 21.29 6.38
N GLY A 177 -9.07 21.43 6.26
CA GLY A 177 -9.72 22.05 5.10
C GLY A 177 -9.78 21.15 3.85
N ILE A 178 -9.57 19.83 3.99
CA ILE A 178 -9.63 18.87 2.89
C ILE A 178 -11.02 18.22 2.87
N GLU A 179 -11.85 18.63 1.92
CA GLU A 179 -13.19 18.06 1.69
C GLU A 179 -13.08 16.84 0.78
N ILE A 180 -13.42 15.66 1.30
CA ILE A 180 -13.44 14.41 0.55
C ILE A 180 -14.77 14.30 -0.21
N ILE A 181 -14.70 14.32 -1.54
CA ILE A 181 -15.87 14.25 -2.43
C ILE A 181 -16.32 12.83 -2.76
N GLY A 182 -15.43 11.84 -2.60
CA GLY A 182 -15.73 10.46 -2.93
C GLY A 182 -14.86 9.45 -2.19
N VAL A 183 -15.42 8.26 -1.95
CA VAL A 183 -14.71 7.12 -1.36
C VAL A 183 -14.99 5.88 -2.19
N TYR A 184 -13.94 5.19 -2.61
CA TYR A 184 -14.04 3.94 -3.35
C TYR A 184 -13.39 2.79 -2.57
N GLU A 185 -14.04 1.64 -2.49
CA GLU A 185 -13.50 0.45 -1.85
C GLU A 185 -12.81 -0.45 -2.88
N ARG A 186 -11.54 -0.77 -2.62
CA ARG A 186 -10.70 -1.70 -3.39
C ARG A 186 -10.32 -2.91 -2.54
N SER A 187 -11.33 -3.54 -1.93
CA SER A 187 -11.18 -4.75 -1.12
C SER A 187 -11.24 -6.02 -2.01
N ASP A 188 -10.51 -5.99 -3.14
CA ASP A 188 -10.49 -7.05 -4.16
C ASP A 188 -9.28 -8.00 -4.06
N ALA A 189 -8.48 -7.89 -2.99
CA ALA A 189 -7.36 -8.77 -2.73
C ALA A 189 -7.78 -10.20 -2.37
N LYS A 190 -7.07 -11.20 -2.94
CA LYS A 190 -7.36 -12.63 -2.72
C LYS A 190 -7.21 -13.07 -1.26
N GLU A 191 -6.44 -12.33 -0.48
CA GLU A 191 -6.19 -12.54 0.94
C GLU A 191 -7.47 -12.49 1.78
N ARG A 192 -8.48 -11.71 1.36
CA ARG A 192 -9.79 -11.61 2.01
C ARG A 192 -10.50 -12.96 2.13
N LYS A 193 -10.32 -13.86 1.17
CA LYS A 193 -10.88 -15.22 1.23
C LYS A 193 -10.34 -16.01 2.42
N LYS A 194 -9.10 -15.76 2.85
CA LYS A 194 -8.50 -16.41 4.03
C LYS A 194 -9.07 -15.86 5.34
N GLU A 195 -9.61 -14.65 5.31
CA GLU A 195 -10.32 -14.01 6.42
C GLU A 195 -11.82 -14.37 6.45
N GLY A 196 -12.31 -15.15 5.48
CA GLY A 196 -13.74 -15.48 5.34
C GLY A 196 -14.60 -14.34 4.78
N MET A 197 -13.98 -13.40 4.07
CA MET A 197 -14.66 -12.21 3.53
C MET A 197 -14.83 -12.29 2.01
N PRO A 198 -15.93 -11.72 1.46
CA PRO A 198 -16.11 -11.56 0.02
C PRO A 198 -15.13 -10.52 -0.54
N ILE A 199 -14.88 -10.60 -1.83
CA ILE A 199 -14.22 -9.53 -2.60
C ILE A 199 -15.24 -8.41 -2.80
N VAL A 200 -14.81 -7.17 -2.53
CA VAL A 200 -15.65 -5.96 -2.70
C VAL A 200 -14.88 -4.95 -3.54
N LYS A 201 -15.60 -4.33 -4.48
CA LYS A 201 -15.11 -3.27 -5.34
C LYS A 201 -16.31 -2.37 -5.65
N ASP A 202 -16.50 -1.30 -4.85
CA ASP A 202 -17.72 -0.51 -4.86
C ASP A 202 -17.49 0.90 -4.28
N PHE A 203 -18.44 1.79 -4.48
CA PHE A 203 -18.50 3.10 -3.84
C PHE A 203 -18.92 2.97 -2.37
N ILE A 204 -18.30 3.77 -1.50
CA ILE A 204 -18.78 3.98 -0.13
C ILE A 204 -19.46 5.36 -0.09
N GLY A 205 -20.78 5.36 -0.26
CA GLY A 205 -21.59 6.56 -0.40
C GLY A 205 -21.91 6.90 -1.86
N PRO A 206 -22.09 8.18 -2.23
CA PRO A 206 -22.43 8.59 -3.59
C PRO A 206 -21.36 8.22 -4.62
N GLU A 207 -21.80 7.88 -5.84
CA GLU A 207 -20.91 7.69 -6.99
C GLU A 207 -20.24 9.01 -7.41
N PHE A 208 -19.01 8.90 -7.92
CA PHE A 208 -18.21 10.03 -8.44
C PHE A 208 -17.39 9.58 -9.64
N ASP A 209 -16.75 10.51 -10.36
CA ASP A 209 -15.81 10.17 -11.43
C ASP A 209 -14.55 9.53 -10.84
N THR A 210 -14.32 8.26 -11.18
CA THR A 210 -13.20 7.46 -10.66
C THR A 210 -11.86 7.77 -11.32
N ASN A 211 -11.83 8.66 -12.34
CA ASN A 211 -10.63 9.16 -12.95
C ASN A 211 -10.19 10.45 -12.25
N VAL A 212 -9.16 10.35 -11.44
CA VAL A 212 -8.66 11.46 -10.62
C VAL A 212 -7.34 11.99 -11.19
N GLU A 213 -7.30 13.27 -11.56
CA GLU A 213 -6.04 13.90 -11.92
C GLU A 213 -5.24 14.23 -10.64
N ILE A 214 -4.00 13.76 -10.58
CA ILE A 214 -3.06 14.03 -9.49
C ILE A 214 -1.81 14.70 -10.02
N VAL A 215 -1.12 15.43 -9.13
CA VAL A 215 0.21 15.98 -9.42
C VAL A 215 1.22 15.36 -8.44
N GLU A 216 2.24 14.71 -8.99
CA GLU A 216 3.34 14.15 -8.20
C GLU A 216 4.68 14.59 -8.79
N ASN A 217 5.56 15.19 -7.98
CA ASN A 217 6.88 15.67 -8.40
C ASN A 217 6.84 16.61 -9.62
N GLY A 218 5.74 17.37 -9.80
CA GLY A 218 5.51 18.25 -10.93
C GLY A 218 4.95 17.56 -12.18
N VAL A 219 4.70 16.27 -12.14
CA VAL A 219 4.10 15.47 -13.23
C VAL A 219 2.62 15.24 -12.95
N LYS A 220 1.77 15.47 -13.96
CA LYS A 220 0.33 15.21 -13.92
C LYS A 220 0.04 13.79 -14.39
N TYR A 221 -0.79 13.07 -13.63
CA TYR A 221 -1.27 11.72 -13.98
C TYR A 221 -2.78 11.68 -13.88
N LEU A 222 -3.42 10.91 -14.77
CA LEU A 222 -4.80 10.49 -14.59
C LEU A 222 -4.80 9.12 -13.94
N VAL A 223 -5.30 9.03 -12.72
CA VAL A 223 -5.37 7.80 -11.92
C VAL A 223 -6.80 7.26 -11.95
N ASP A 224 -6.97 6.05 -12.42
CA ASP A 224 -8.24 5.32 -12.31
C ASP A 224 -8.28 4.56 -10.98
N VAL A 225 -9.02 5.09 -10.01
CA VAL A 225 -9.14 4.46 -8.67
C VAL A 225 -10.01 3.21 -8.67
N LYS A 226 -10.83 3.02 -9.71
CA LYS A 226 -11.72 1.86 -9.88
C LYS A 226 -10.98 0.68 -10.52
N ASP A 227 -10.34 0.88 -11.68
CA ASP A 227 -9.78 -0.20 -12.48
C ASP A 227 -8.23 -0.18 -12.56
N GLY A 228 -7.59 0.86 -12.05
CA GLY A 228 -6.14 0.95 -11.94
C GLY A 228 -5.51 -0.13 -11.03
N GLN A 229 -4.22 -0.34 -11.15
CA GLN A 229 -3.49 -1.34 -10.35
C GLN A 229 -3.46 -0.95 -8.87
N LYS A 230 -3.50 -1.94 -7.97
CA LYS A 230 -3.62 -1.73 -6.51
C LYS A 230 -4.86 -0.87 -6.19
N THR A 231 -4.62 0.29 -5.59
CA THR A 231 -5.65 1.31 -5.27
C THR A 231 -5.79 2.38 -6.35
N GLY A 232 -5.03 2.25 -7.47
CA GLY A 232 -5.00 3.18 -8.60
C GLY A 232 -3.60 3.59 -9.02
N PHE A 233 -2.67 3.80 -8.08
CA PHE A 233 -1.32 4.28 -8.33
C PHE A 233 -0.29 3.70 -7.34
N PHE A 234 0.99 3.73 -7.69
CA PHE A 234 2.10 3.26 -6.85
C PHE A 234 2.71 4.42 -6.05
N LEU A 235 2.01 4.88 -5.02
CA LEU A 235 2.44 6.00 -4.17
C LEU A 235 3.77 5.73 -3.45
N ASP A 236 4.08 4.46 -3.18
CA ASP A 236 5.30 4.01 -2.50
C ASP A 236 6.61 4.39 -3.21
N GLN A 237 6.56 4.61 -4.54
CA GLN A 237 7.71 4.99 -5.36
C GLN A 237 7.88 6.52 -5.55
N LYS A 238 7.02 7.36 -4.97
CA LYS A 238 6.99 8.83 -5.16
C LYS A 238 8.38 9.47 -5.13
N TYR A 239 9.12 9.24 -4.05
CA TYR A 239 10.43 9.86 -3.86
C TYR A 239 11.56 9.12 -4.59
N ASN A 240 11.37 7.88 -5.00
CA ASN A 240 12.29 7.18 -5.88
C ASN A 240 12.21 7.75 -7.30
N ARG A 241 11.00 8.07 -7.76
CA ARG A 241 10.78 8.82 -9.02
C ARG A 241 11.40 10.20 -8.97
N LEU A 242 11.26 10.93 -7.86
CA LEU A 242 11.92 12.22 -7.67
C LEU A 242 13.46 12.09 -7.70
N ALA A 243 13.99 11.03 -7.09
CA ALA A 243 15.45 10.84 -6.99
C ALA A 243 16.13 10.69 -8.37
N ILE A 244 15.46 10.08 -9.38
CA ILE A 244 16.07 9.93 -10.71
C ILE A 244 16.10 11.25 -11.50
N GLN A 245 15.30 12.25 -11.16
CA GLN A 245 15.27 13.51 -11.90
C GLN A 245 16.66 14.16 -11.98
N ARG A 246 17.45 14.12 -10.92
CA ARG A 246 18.78 14.74 -10.85
C ARG A 246 19.83 14.12 -11.78
N ILE A 247 19.60 12.89 -12.27
CA ILE A 247 20.52 12.18 -13.18
C ILE A 247 20.04 12.11 -14.61
N CYS A 248 18.87 12.69 -14.94
CA CYS A 248 18.22 12.56 -16.24
C CYS A 248 18.37 13.77 -17.17
N LYS A 249 18.74 14.97 -16.66
CA LYS A 249 18.85 16.19 -17.48
C LYS A 249 19.84 16.01 -18.64
N ASP A 250 19.41 16.36 -19.86
CA ASP A 250 20.18 16.23 -21.11
C ASP A 250 20.61 14.78 -21.43
N LYS A 251 19.93 13.78 -20.88
CA LYS A 251 20.27 12.35 -20.99
C LYS A 251 19.31 11.61 -21.90
N ARG A 252 19.80 10.49 -22.48
CA ARG A 252 19.00 9.47 -23.12
C ARG A 252 18.66 8.40 -22.08
N VAL A 253 17.37 8.19 -21.84
CA VAL A 253 16.84 7.35 -20.73
C VAL A 253 16.04 6.16 -21.29
N LEU A 254 16.25 4.99 -20.71
CA LEU A 254 15.42 3.80 -20.92
C LEU A 254 14.72 3.44 -19.60
N ASP A 255 13.39 3.41 -19.62
CA ASP A 255 12.55 3.02 -18.49
C ASP A 255 11.85 1.68 -18.79
N CYS A 256 12.26 0.64 -18.08
CA CYS A 256 11.74 -0.72 -18.22
C CYS A 256 10.69 -1.02 -17.17
N PHE A 257 9.58 -1.64 -17.59
CA PHE A 257 8.38 -1.86 -16.78
C PHE A 257 7.73 -0.52 -16.40
N THR A 258 7.60 0.34 -17.40
CA THR A 258 7.25 1.77 -17.21
C THR A 258 5.84 1.98 -16.67
N HIS A 259 4.94 0.96 -16.74
CA HIS A 259 3.54 1.05 -16.34
C HIS A 259 2.86 2.25 -17.04
N MET A 260 2.23 3.15 -16.33
CA MET A 260 1.65 4.38 -16.88
C MET A 260 2.66 5.53 -17.08
N GLY A 261 3.95 5.19 -17.26
CA GLY A 261 5.02 6.13 -17.59
C GLY A 261 5.64 6.85 -16.39
N THR A 262 5.50 6.32 -15.19
CA THR A 262 5.76 7.11 -13.97
C THR A 262 7.23 7.51 -13.80
N PHE A 263 8.20 6.64 -14.05
CA PHE A 263 9.62 7.00 -14.06
C PHE A 263 10.00 7.78 -15.32
N ALA A 264 9.52 7.34 -16.49
CA ALA A 264 9.80 7.99 -17.77
C ALA A 264 9.38 9.45 -17.78
N LEU A 265 8.19 9.77 -17.27
CA LEU A 265 7.69 11.16 -17.20
C LEU A 265 8.47 12.02 -16.19
N ASN A 266 8.92 11.41 -15.07
CA ASN A 266 9.83 12.12 -14.16
C ASN A 266 11.20 12.41 -14.81
N ALA A 267 11.71 11.51 -15.66
CA ALA A 267 12.89 11.81 -16.47
C ALA A 267 12.63 12.93 -17.50
N GLY A 268 11.46 12.90 -18.17
CA GLY A 268 11.07 13.92 -19.15
C GLY A 268 10.95 15.30 -18.53
N ILE A 269 10.23 15.45 -17.40
CA ILE A 269 10.06 16.75 -16.73
C ILE A 269 11.39 17.30 -16.19
N ALA A 270 12.35 16.43 -15.88
CA ALA A 270 13.71 16.79 -15.49
C ALA A 270 14.58 17.30 -16.64
N GLY A 271 14.05 17.33 -17.87
CA GLY A 271 14.76 17.80 -19.05
C GLY A 271 15.63 16.73 -19.73
N ALA A 272 15.23 15.46 -19.66
CA ALA A 272 15.87 14.42 -20.47
C ALA A 272 15.79 14.76 -21.96
N LYS A 273 16.84 14.39 -22.72
CA LYS A 273 16.89 14.62 -24.18
C LYS A 273 15.95 13.69 -24.94
N GLU A 274 15.85 12.47 -24.49
CA GLU A 274 15.06 11.39 -25.09
C GLU A 274 14.75 10.35 -24.03
N VAL A 275 13.50 9.90 -23.94
CA VAL A 275 13.08 8.87 -23.00
C VAL A 275 12.29 7.79 -23.74
N THR A 276 12.70 6.55 -23.58
CA THR A 276 11.99 5.36 -24.07
C THR A 276 11.43 4.61 -22.88
N GLY A 277 10.11 4.40 -22.83
CA GLY A 277 9.44 3.57 -21.84
C GLY A 277 8.93 2.26 -22.45
N LEU A 278 9.17 1.13 -21.77
CA LEU A 278 8.76 -0.20 -22.17
C LEU A 278 7.83 -0.82 -21.13
N ASP A 279 6.70 -1.36 -21.56
CA ASP A 279 5.82 -2.21 -20.75
C ASP A 279 5.19 -3.28 -21.63
N ILE A 280 4.89 -4.44 -21.05
CA ILE A 280 4.22 -5.53 -21.78
C ILE A 280 2.74 -5.24 -22.04
N SER A 281 2.12 -4.37 -21.23
CA SER A 281 0.71 -4.04 -21.30
C SER A 281 0.45 -2.90 -22.29
N GLU A 282 -0.23 -3.18 -23.40
CA GLU A 282 -0.67 -2.16 -24.36
C GLU A 282 -1.52 -1.08 -23.68
N TYR A 283 -2.38 -1.47 -22.74
CA TYR A 283 -3.21 -0.52 -21.97
C TYR A 283 -2.37 0.41 -21.11
N ALA A 284 -1.33 -0.10 -20.44
CA ALA A 284 -0.41 0.73 -19.66
C ALA A 284 0.38 1.70 -20.57
N VAL A 285 0.82 1.25 -21.73
CA VAL A 285 1.51 2.07 -22.76
C VAL A 285 0.58 3.19 -23.28
N GLN A 286 -0.69 2.88 -23.50
CA GLN A 286 -1.68 3.89 -23.88
C GLN A 286 -1.82 4.95 -22.78
N GLN A 287 -2.03 4.55 -21.54
CA GLN A 287 -2.12 5.49 -20.40
C GLN A 287 -0.86 6.33 -20.23
N ALA A 288 0.33 5.72 -20.41
CA ALA A 288 1.61 6.41 -20.34
C ALA A 288 1.72 7.48 -21.45
N THR A 289 1.26 7.17 -22.66
CA THR A 289 1.26 8.08 -23.81
C THR A 289 0.30 9.27 -23.56
N GLU A 290 -0.89 9.00 -23.03
CA GLU A 290 -1.87 10.04 -22.66
C GLU A 290 -1.31 10.95 -21.56
N ASN A 291 -0.61 10.38 -20.57
CA ASN A 291 0.07 11.15 -19.54
C ASN A 291 1.23 11.98 -20.09
N ALA A 292 1.98 11.47 -21.10
CA ALA A 292 3.00 12.30 -21.77
C ALA A 292 2.38 13.51 -22.48
N ILE A 293 1.26 13.33 -23.15
CA ILE A 293 0.51 14.44 -23.80
C ILE A 293 0.02 15.44 -22.74
N ARG A 294 -0.55 14.95 -21.62
CA ARG A 294 -1.04 15.77 -20.49
C ARG A 294 0.05 16.69 -19.92
N ASN A 295 1.31 16.25 -20.00
CA ASN A 295 2.47 17.00 -19.51
C ASN A 295 3.23 17.76 -20.61
N GLY A 296 2.81 17.72 -21.87
CA GLY A 296 3.53 18.30 -22.99
C GLY A 296 4.87 17.64 -23.31
N LEU A 297 5.03 16.38 -22.95
CA LEU A 297 6.27 15.60 -23.08
C LEU A 297 6.26 14.61 -24.25
N GLN A 298 5.21 14.60 -25.07
CA GLN A 298 5.01 13.63 -26.15
C GLN A 298 6.10 13.64 -27.22
N ASP A 299 6.88 14.71 -27.32
CA ASP A 299 7.99 14.79 -28.29
C ASP A 299 9.29 14.21 -27.75
N VAL A 300 9.44 14.17 -26.42
CA VAL A 300 10.65 13.70 -25.73
C VAL A 300 10.49 12.28 -25.19
N VAL A 301 9.29 11.92 -24.71
CA VAL A 301 9.00 10.63 -24.06
C VAL A 301 8.13 9.80 -24.97
N LYS A 302 8.62 8.62 -25.34
CA LYS A 302 7.93 7.65 -26.19
C LYS A 302 7.78 6.31 -25.47
N PHE A 303 6.68 5.61 -25.76
CA PHE A 303 6.36 4.33 -25.13
C PHE A 303 6.11 3.25 -26.16
N TRP A 304 6.52 2.01 -25.84
CA TRP A 304 6.31 0.83 -26.68
C TRP A 304 5.81 -0.35 -25.84
N ALA A 305 4.84 -1.07 -26.38
CA ALA A 305 4.42 -2.35 -25.82
C ALA A 305 5.44 -3.44 -26.19
N ALA A 306 6.20 -3.93 -25.20
CA ALA A 306 7.21 -4.96 -25.40
C ALA A 306 7.47 -5.73 -24.09
N ASP A 307 7.78 -7.04 -24.22
CA ASP A 307 8.34 -7.79 -23.10
C ASP A 307 9.81 -7.37 -22.90
N VAL A 308 10.11 -6.85 -21.71
CA VAL A 308 11.44 -6.36 -21.35
C VAL A 308 12.49 -7.48 -21.46
N PHE A 309 12.15 -8.74 -21.14
CA PHE A 309 13.07 -9.86 -21.25
C PHE A 309 13.45 -10.17 -22.69
N ASP A 310 12.56 -9.93 -23.65
CA ASP A 310 12.81 -10.09 -25.06
C ASP A 310 13.45 -8.86 -25.71
N GLU A 311 13.09 -7.67 -25.24
CA GLU A 311 13.52 -6.41 -25.87
C GLU A 311 14.94 -6.00 -25.48
N LEU A 312 15.34 -6.15 -24.20
CA LEU A 312 16.70 -5.79 -23.77
C LEU A 312 17.80 -6.51 -24.56
N PRO A 313 17.70 -7.85 -24.85
CA PRO A 313 18.65 -8.53 -25.72
C PRO A 313 18.71 -7.96 -27.15
N LYS A 314 17.58 -7.53 -27.75
CA LYS A 314 17.56 -6.93 -29.08
C LYS A 314 18.26 -5.58 -29.10
N LEU A 315 17.99 -4.74 -28.10
CA LEU A 315 18.65 -3.43 -27.93
C LEU A 315 20.17 -3.61 -27.75
N GLU A 316 20.58 -4.62 -26.95
CA GLU A 316 22.01 -4.96 -26.77
C GLU A 316 22.65 -5.39 -28.11
N ALA A 317 21.97 -6.28 -28.89
CA ALA A 317 22.45 -6.73 -30.18
C ALA A 317 22.50 -5.62 -31.23
N ALA A 318 21.60 -4.65 -31.16
CA ALA A 318 21.60 -3.45 -32.00
C ALA A 318 22.68 -2.43 -31.61
N GLY A 319 23.41 -2.66 -30.51
CA GLY A 319 24.46 -1.74 -30.02
C GLY A 319 23.90 -0.48 -29.34
N GLU A 320 22.62 -0.48 -28.95
CA GLU A 320 21.99 0.65 -28.28
C GLU A 320 22.64 0.94 -26.92
N LYS A 321 22.75 2.24 -26.61
CA LYS A 321 23.32 2.72 -25.35
C LYS A 321 22.53 3.90 -24.80
N TYR A 322 22.33 3.88 -23.49
CA TYR A 322 21.60 4.89 -22.73
C TYR A 322 22.49 5.52 -21.66
N ASP A 323 22.24 6.78 -21.34
CA ASP A 323 22.90 7.43 -20.24
C ASP A 323 22.33 7.00 -18.89
N VAL A 324 21.01 6.67 -18.87
CA VAL A 324 20.29 6.16 -17.69
C VAL A 324 19.41 4.99 -18.10
N VAL A 325 19.47 3.90 -17.35
CA VAL A 325 18.54 2.75 -17.46
C VAL A 325 17.83 2.58 -16.13
N ILE A 326 16.49 2.45 -16.17
CA ILE A 326 15.63 2.27 -15.01
C ILE A 326 14.98 0.88 -15.13
N LEU A 327 15.04 0.11 -14.03
CA LEU A 327 14.47 -1.24 -13.92
C LEU A 327 13.55 -1.29 -12.72
N ASP A 328 12.23 -1.16 -12.92
CA ASP A 328 11.17 -1.28 -11.90
C ASP A 328 10.26 -2.49 -12.16
N PRO A 329 10.79 -3.73 -12.09
CA PRO A 329 10.03 -4.90 -12.41
C PRO A 329 8.92 -5.19 -11.38
N PRO A 330 7.86 -5.91 -11.79
CA PRO A 330 6.90 -6.46 -10.85
C PRO A 330 7.57 -7.42 -9.88
N ALA A 331 6.90 -7.72 -8.75
CA ALA A 331 7.41 -8.67 -7.77
C ALA A 331 7.55 -10.07 -8.39
N PHE A 332 8.77 -10.51 -8.66
CA PHE A 332 9.05 -11.83 -9.25
C PHE A 332 8.83 -12.99 -8.28
N THR A 333 8.64 -12.70 -6.98
CA THR A 333 8.30 -13.72 -5.99
C THR A 333 7.25 -13.21 -5.00
N LYS A 334 6.30 -14.10 -4.68
CA LYS A 334 5.26 -13.91 -3.67
C LYS A 334 5.33 -14.97 -2.56
N ALA A 335 6.38 -15.83 -2.58
CA ALA A 335 6.54 -16.92 -1.61
C ALA A 335 8.02 -17.32 -1.44
N LYS A 336 8.40 -17.80 -0.26
CA LYS A 336 9.79 -18.22 0.04
C LYS A 336 10.33 -19.28 -0.91
N ASN A 337 9.50 -20.22 -1.36
CA ASN A 337 9.92 -21.32 -2.25
C ASN A 337 10.24 -20.86 -3.68
N THR A 338 9.85 -19.67 -4.10
CA THR A 338 10.10 -19.12 -5.43
C THR A 338 11.26 -18.12 -5.50
N ILE A 339 11.93 -17.84 -4.38
CA ILE A 339 13.04 -16.86 -4.27
C ILE A 339 14.16 -17.17 -5.29
N LYS A 340 14.57 -18.44 -5.42
CA LYS A 340 15.67 -18.82 -6.34
C LYS A 340 15.36 -18.47 -7.81
N ASN A 341 14.12 -18.63 -8.23
CA ASN A 341 13.70 -18.26 -9.59
C ASN A 341 13.62 -16.73 -9.74
N ALA A 342 13.13 -16.02 -8.74
CA ALA A 342 13.12 -14.57 -8.73
C ALA A 342 14.54 -13.98 -8.81
N MET A 343 15.50 -14.55 -8.08
CA MET A 343 16.92 -14.13 -8.15
C MET A 343 17.47 -14.27 -9.57
N LYS A 344 17.10 -15.30 -10.33
CA LYS A 344 17.51 -15.45 -11.73
C LYS A 344 16.93 -14.33 -12.61
N GLY A 345 15.64 -14.03 -12.47
CA GLY A 345 14.99 -12.95 -13.21
C GLY A 345 15.62 -11.59 -12.91
N TYR A 346 15.78 -11.24 -11.63
CA TYR A 346 16.45 -9.99 -11.23
C TYR A 346 17.89 -9.93 -11.75
N ARG A 347 18.63 -11.05 -11.70
CA ARG A 347 20.00 -11.10 -12.22
C ARG A 347 20.03 -10.83 -13.73
N GLU A 348 19.15 -11.47 -14.50
CA GLU A 348 19.09 -11.33 -15.97
C GLU A 348 18.81 -9.88 -16.38
N ILE A 349 17.74 -9.26 -15.86
CA ILE A 349 17.41 -7.87 -16.23
C ILE A 349 18.52 -6.88 -15.82
N ASN A 350 19.17 -7.11 -14.68
CA ASN A 350 20.26 -6.24 -14.23
C ASN A 350 21.51 -6.41 -15.10
N ILE A 351 21.86 -7.62 -15.56
CA ILE A 351 22.94 -7.84 -16.53
C ILE A 351 22.65 -7.04 -17.80
N ARG A 352 21.45 -7.19 -18.38
CA ARG A 352 21.06 -6.52 -19.62
C ARG A 352 21.03 -5.01 -19.46
N GLY A 353 20.40 -4.53 -18.37
CA GLY A 353 20.36 -3.10 -18.07
C GLY A 353 21.77 -2.49 -17.97
N MET A 354 22.68 -3.12 -17.22
CA MET A 354 24.08 -2.65 -17.10
C MET A 354 24.82 -2.61 -18.42
N LYS A 355 24.60 -3.58 -19.30
CA LYS A 355 25.21 -3.61 -20.63
C LYS A 355 24.71 -2.51 -21.55
N LEU A 356 23.47 -2.07 -21.38
CA LEU A 356 22.87 -0.95 -22.13
C LEU A 356 23.29 0.43 -21.59
N VAL A 357 23.82 0.50 -20.35
CA VAL A 357 24.35 1.77 -19.81
C VAL A 357 25.70 2.10 -20.46
N LYS A 358 25.88 3.36 -20.87
CA LYS A 358 27.17 3.93 -21.29
C LYS A 358 28.18 3.90 -20.12
N ASP A 359 29.49 3.82 -20.44
CA ASP A 359 30.52 3.99 -19.41
C ASP A 359 30.34 5.35 -18.66
N GLY A 360 30.25 5.30 -17.33
CA GLY A 360 29.96 6.47 -16.49
C GLY A 360 28.48 6.86 -16.38
N GLY A 361 27.57 6.17 -17.08
CA GLY A 361 26.13 6.35 -16.98
C GLY A 361 25.54 5.75 -15.71
N PHE A 362 24.19 5.75 -15.60
CA PHE A 362 23.50 5.37 -14.37
C PHE A 362 22.52 4.21 -14.59
N LEU A 363 22.44 3.35 -13.57
CA LEU A 363 21.40 2.32 -13.44
C LEU A 363 20.57 2.62 -12.19
N ALA A 364 19.26 2.79 -12.35
CA ALA A 364 18.30 2.74 -11.27
C ALA A 364 17.64 1.36 -11.28
N THR A 365 17.65 0.62 -10.19
CA THR A 365 17.06 -0.72 -10.12
C THR A 365 16.38 -0.97 -8.80
N CYS A 366 15.24 -1.64 -8.83
CA CYS A 366 14.49 -1.91 -7.62
C CYS A 366 13.87 -3.31 -7.54
N SER A 367 13.43 -3.66 -6.35
CA SER A 367 12.61 -4.82 -6.05
C SER A 367 11.54 -4.44 -5.03
N CYS A 368 10.27 -4.63 -5.41
CA CYS A 368 9.12 -4.46 -4.53
C CYS A 368 8.68 -5.76 -3.84
N SER A 369 9.47 -6.83 -3.94
CA SER A 369 9.14 -8.12 -3.31
C SER A 369 9.64 -8.18 -1.87
N HIS A 370 8.72 -8.45 -0.93
CA HIS A 370 9.05 -8.68 0.48
C HIS A 370 10.04 -9.85 0.65
N TYR A 371 9.85 -10.96 -0.07
CA TYR A 371 10.72 -12.14 0.01
C TYR A 371 12.10 -11.96 -0.67
N MET A 372 12.27 -10.93 -1.49
CA MET A 372 13.58 -10.50 -1.98
C MET A 372 14.14 -9.47 -1.00
N ASP A 373 14.68 -9.94 0.12
CA ASP A 373 15.26 -9.09 1.13
C ASP A 373 16.48 -8.29 0.63
N TYR A 374 16.99 -7.41 1.47
CA TYR A 374 18.13 -6.57 1.17
C TYR A 374 19.38 -7.38 0.77
N GLU A 375 19.68 -8.46 1.50
CA GLU A 375 20.89 -9.27 1.28
C GLU A 375 20.82 -10.02 -0.06
N ASN A 376 19.68 -10.65 -0.34
CA ASN A 376 19.47 -11.37 -1.59
C ASN A 376 19.49 -10.42 -2.79
N PHE A 377 18.86 -9.26 -2.69
CA PHE A 377 18.83 -8.30 -3.80
C PHE A 377 20.23 -7.71 -4.07
N THR A 378 20.95 -7.30 -3.03
CA THR A 378 22.34 -6.82 -3.14
C THR A 378 23.26 -7.87 -3.75
N LYS A 379 23.15 -9.12 -3.31
CA LYS A 379 23.90 -10.26 -3.87
C LYS A 379 23.64 -10.46 -5.37
N VAL A 380 22.37 -10.36 -5.77
CA VAL A 380 21.97 -10.50 -7.19
C VAL A 380 22.55 -9.38 -8.04
N ILE A 381 22.48 -8.13 -7.59
CA ILE A 381 23.07 -6.97 -8.30
C ILE A 381 24.58 -7.14 -8.44
N HIS A 382 25.28 -7.53 -7.36
CA HIS A 382 26.71 -7.78 -7.43
C HIS A 382 27.07 -8.86 -8.43
N GLN A 383 26.35 -10.00 -8.43
CA GLN A 383 26.57 -11.08 -9.39
C GLN A 383 26.26 -10.64 -10.84
N ALA A 384 25.26 -9.78 -11.02
CA ALA A 384 24.93 -9.21 -12.33
C ALA A 384 26.07 -8.30 -12.84
N ALA A 385 26.65 -7.46 -11.99
CA ALA A 385 27.75 -6.57 -12.33
C ALA A 385 28.99 -7.35 -12.78
N VAL A 386 29.37 -8.39 -12.04
CA VAL A 386 30.47 -9.30 -12.42
C VAL A 386 30.22 -9.92 -13.79
N SER A 387 28.99 -10.44 -14.04
CA SER A 387 28.63 -11.07 -15.30
C SER A 387 28.54 -10.10 -16.49
N ALA A 388 28.25 -8.83 -16.22
CA ALA A 388 28.20 -7.77 -17.22
C ALA A 388 29.58 -7.12 -17.47
N HIS A 389 30.64 -7.52 -16.75
CA HIS A 389 31.96 -6.89 -16.74
C HIS A 389 31.87 -5.39 -16.44
N LYS A 390 31.08 -5.04 -15.42
CA LYS A 390 30.85 -3.66 -14.96
C LYS A 390 31.23 -3.50 -13.49
N ARG A 391 31.63 -2.29 -13.15
CA ARG A 391 31.82 -1.87 -11.77
C ARG A 391 30.75 -0.86 -11.38
N LEU A 392 30.22 -0.97 -10.18
CA LEU A 392 29.14 -0.14 -9.66
C LEU A 392 29.65 0.78 -8.55
N ARG A 393 29.34 2.07 -8.67
CA ARG A 393 29.48 3.02 -7.57
C ARG A 393 28.08 3.34 -7.08
N GLN A 394 27.76 2.97 -5.85
CA GLN A 394 26.46 3.30 -5.27
C GLN A 394 26.34 4.80 -5.08
N VAL A 395 25.33 5.39 -5.72
CA VAL A 395 24.98 6.81 -5.58
C VAL A 395 23.97 6.96 -4.47
N GLU A 396 22.95 6.07 -4.43
CA GLU A 396 21.86 6.15 -3.48
C GLU A 396 21.26 4.77 -3.21
N PHE A 397 20.77 4.59 -1.98
CA PHE A 397 19.87 3.50 -1.59
C PHE A 397 18.64 4.11 -0.93
N ARG A 398 17.47 3.66 -1.35
CA ARG A 398 16.18 4.14 -0.86
C ARG A 398 15.24 2.97 -0.63
N THR A 399 14.19 3.22 0.15
CA THR A 399 13.09 2.30 0.42
C THR A 399 11.79 2.90 -0.12
N GLN A 400 10.66 2.38 0.31
CA GLN A 400 9.35 2.97 0.04
C GLN A 400 9.24 4.38 0.63
N ALA A 401 8.36 5.20 0.04
CA ALA A 401 8.07 6.54 0.54
C ALA A 401 7.55 6.50 1.99
N ALA A 402 7.79 7.57 2.75
CA ALA A 402 7.50 7.60 4.18
C ALA A 402 6.01 7.46 4.52
N ASP A 403 5.08 7.71 3.59
CA ASP A 403 3.66 7.41 3.75
C ASP A 403 3.34 5.89 3.76
N HIS A 404 4.32 5.05 3.44
CA HIS A 404 4.33 3.60 3.64
C HIS A 404 5.35 3.25 4.73
N PRO A 405 5.11 3.63 6.00
CA PRO A 405 6.12 3.56 7.05
C PRO A 405 6.61 2.13 7.30
N ILE A 406 7.91 2.02 7.55
CA ILE A 406 8.54 0.77 7.99
C ILE A 406 8.43 0.70 9.50
N LEU A 407 7.61 -0.20 10.01
CA LEU A 407 7.49 -0.46 11.44
C LEU A 407 8.55 -1.49 11.85
N TRP A 408 9.50 -1.10 12.68
CA TRP A 408 10.65 -1.94 13.05
C TRP A 408 10.28 -3.23 13.81
N SER A 409 9.08 -3.27 14.39
CA SER A 409 8.54 -4.48 15.02
C SER A 409 7.68 -5.34 14.08
N ALA A 410 7.55 -4.95 12.80
CA ALA A 410 6.76 -5.64 11.78
C ALA A 410 7.56 -5.69 10.46
N GLU A 411 8.39 -6.74 10.31
CA GLU A 411 9.29 -6.90 9.16
C GLU A 411 8.55 -6.92 7.82
N GLU A 412 7.28 -7.35 7.81
CA GLU A 412 6.42 -7.35 6.62
C GLU A 412 6.14 -5.96 6.07
N SER A 413 6.31 -4.92 6.87
CA SER A 413 6.17 -3.54 6.43
C SER A 413 7.32 -3.07 5.53
N TYR A 414 8.47 -3.76 5.54
CA TYR A 414 9.62 -3.44 4.69
C TYR A 414 9.63 -4.33 3.44
N TYR A 415 9.42 -3.74 2.26
CA TYR A 415 9.32 -4.52 1.02
C TYR A 415 10.02 -3.90 -0.20
N LEU A 416 10.28 -2.59 -0.23
CA LEU A 416 10.86 -1.91 -1.37
C LEU A 416 12.35 -1.62 -1.17
N LYS A 417 13.16 -2.01 -2.12
CA LYS A 417 14.60 -1.71 -2.23
C LYS A 417 14.85 -1.06 -3.56
N PHE A 418 15.39 0.16 -3.55
CA PHE A 418 15.70 0.95 -4.74
C PHE A 418 17.13 1.45 -4.68
N TYR A 419 17.89 1.21 -5.74
CA TYR A 419 19.27 1.66 -5.87
C TYR A 419 19.44 2.56 -7.08
N ILE A 420 20.32 3.54 -6.95
CA ILE A 420 20.94 4.25 -8.07
C ILE A 420 22.44 3.95 -8.03
N PHE A 421 22.96 3.44 -9.14
CA PHE A 421 24.39 3.18 -9.32
C PHE A 421 24.94 3.99 -10.50
N GLN A 422 26.16 4.50 -10.38
CA GLN A 422 26.97 4.81 -11.55
C GLN A 422 27.59 3.51 -12.05
N VAL A 423 27.48 3.25 -13.35
CA VAL A 423 28.01 2.06 -14.02
C VAL A 423 29.29 2.43 -14.76
N VAL A 424 30.37 1.72 -14.46
CA VAL A 424 31.71 1.96 -15.06
C VAL A 424 32.21 0.68 -15.70
N ASP A 425 32.81 0.78 -16.88
CA ASP A 425 33.40 -0.37 -17.57
C ASP A 425 34.59 -0.91 -16.77
N GLU A 426 34.72 -2.25 -16.73
CA GLU A 426 35.89 -2.88 -16.19
C GLU A 426 37.02 -2.76 -17.23
N LYS A 427 38.04 -1.97 -16.93
CA LYS A 427 39.24 -1.75 -17.77
C LYS A 427 40.31 -2.74 -17.45
#